data_a59fdaafa47fcf598af800cba95d12c8
#
_entry.id   a59fdaafa47fcf598af800cba95d12c8
#
_cell.length_a   1.000
_cell.length_b   1.000
_cell.length_c   1.000
_cell.angle_alpha   90.00
_cell.angle_beta   90.00
_cell.angle_gamma   90.00
#
_symmetry.space_group_name_H-M   'P 1'
#
loop_
_entity.id
_entity.type
_entity.pdbx_description
1 polymer ?
#
loop_
_entity_poly.entity_id
_entity_poly.type
_entity_poly.pdbx_seq_one_letter_code
_entity_poly.pdbx_strand_id
1 'polypeptide(L)'
;LCEGDAVSIIEHMSDSMATRAAEQLGDAVDARVRAEVAEAVAIADYATAHEWHSGDPYDVIGTRPVRLGADGTPLLDEFVALELAALKQISIAAATWLIRDILNLRDRHPQLWQQVQDGALPVFRACQLVQEVARWGLDAGQA
;
A
#
# COMPACT_ATOMS: atom_id res chain seq x y z
N LEU A 1 -57.50 4.91 -15.04
CA LEU A 1 -56.71 6.18 -14.99
C LEU A 1 -55.68 6.23 -13.85
N CYS A 2 -55.56 5.19 -13.00
CA CYS A 2 -54.59 5.18 -11.88
C CYS A 2 -53.46 4.15 -12.03
N GLU A 3 -53.45 3.30 -13.05
CA GLU A 3 -52.40 2.27 -13.20
C GLU A 3 -51.13 2.80 -13.86
N GLY A 4 -51.21 3.83 -14.71
CA GLY A 4 -50.03 4.41 -15.35
C GLY A 4 -49.15 5.22 -14.40
N ASP A 5 -49.71 5.90 -13.40
CA ASP A 5 -48.98 6.72 -12.47
C ASP A 5 -48.22 5.89 -11.42
N ALA A 6 -48.76 4.76 -10.99
CA ALA A 6 -48.10 3.88 -10.01
C ALA A 6 -46.90 3.17 -10.60
N VAL A 7 -46.94 2.72 -11.84
CA VAL A 7 -45.81 2.08 -12.54
C VAL A 7 -44.67 3.08 -12.73
N SER A 8 -44.99 4.32 -13.16
CA SER A 8 -43.99 5.38 -13.33
C SER A 8 -43.30 5.78 -12.01
N ILE A 9 -44.06 5.79 -10.92
CA ILE A 9 -43.49 6.09 -9.59
C ILE A 9 -42.55 4.97 -9.10
N ILE A 10 -42.90 3.70 -9.33
CA ILE A 10 -42.10 2.55 -8.95
C ILE A 10 -40.78 2.50 -9.78
N GLU A 11 -40.86 2.75 -11.07
CA GLU A 11 -39.70 2.83 -11.95
C GLU A 11 -38.76 3.99 -11.51
N HIS A 12 -39.31 5.15 -11.22
CA HIS A 12 -38.54 6.31 -10.75
C HIS A 12 -37.89 6.09 -9.35
N MET A 13 -38.61 5.41 -8.47
CA MET A 13 -38.05 5.03 -7.15
C MET A 13 -36.95 3.98 -7.27
N SER A 14 -37.13 3.01 -8.17
CA SER A 14 -36.11 1.98 -8.44
C SER A 14 -34.82 2.58 -9.02
N ASP A 15 -34.97 3.50 -9.97
CA ASP A 15 -33.84 4.24 -10.57
C ASP A 15 -33.09 5.10 -9.52
N SER A 16 -33.84 5.76 -8.66
CA SER A 16 -33.28 6.58 -7.57
C SER A 16 -32.54 5.73 -6.52
N MET A 17 -33.04 4.53 -6.21
CA MET A 17 -32.39 3.61 -5.29
C MET A 17 -31.11 3.03 -5.90
N ALA A 18 -31.13 2.66 -7.18
CA ALA A 18 -29.95 2.17 -7.90
C ALA A 18 -28.86 3.23 -7.99
N THR A 19 -29.21 4.46 -8.30
CA THR A 19 -28.29 5.60 -8.34
C THR A 19 -27.63 5.83 -6.99
N ARG A 20 -28.41 5.86 -5.90
CA ARG A 20 -27.88 6.03 -4.54
C ARG A 20 -26.96 4.87 -4.13
N ALA A 21 -27.31 3.65 -4.48
CA ALA A 21 -26.46 2.49 -4.22
C ALA A 21 -25.12 2.56 -4.98
N ALA A 22 -25.16 3.04 -6.24
CA ALA A 22 -23.95 3.25 -7.04
C ALA A 22 -23.06 4.36 -6.44
N GLU A 23 -23.62 5.46 -5.98
CA GLU A 23 -22.89 6.53 -5.29
C GLU A 23 -22.25 6.01 -4.00
N GLN A 24 -22.98 5.27 -3.17
CA GLN A 24 -22.45 4.67 -1.94
C GLN A 24 -21.32 3.69 -2.22
N LEU A 25 -21.43 2.90 -3.28
CA LEU A 25 -20.37 2.00 -3.70
C LEU A 25 -19.12 2.79 -4.16
N GLY A 26 -19.31 3.87 -4.92
CA GLY A 26 -18.23 4.76 -5.33
C GLY A 26 -17.50 5.35 -4.13
N ASP A 27 -18.23 5.91 -3.18
CA ASP A 27 -17.68 6.47 -1.94
C ASP A 27 -16.89 5.43 -1.13
N ALA A 28 -17.40 4.19 -1.05
CA ALA A 28 -16.72 3.10 -0.37
C ALA A 28 -15.42 2.68 -1.08
N VAL A 29 -15.42 2.64 -2.41
CA VAL A 29 -14.20 2.37 -3.20
C VAL A 29 -13.16 3.45 -2.97
N ASP A 30 -13.55 4.72 -3.02
CA ASP A 30 -12.64 5.84 -2.78
C ASP A 30 -12.08 5.84 -1.35
N ALA A 31 -12.91 5.54 -0.37
CA ALA A 31 -12.47 5.41 1.03
C ALA A 31 -11.44 4.28 1.19
N ARG A 32 -11.65 3.14 0.52
CA ARG A 32 -10.70 2.03 0.53
C ARG A 32 -9.38 2.43 -0.11
N VAL A 33 -9.40 3.07 -1.27
CA VAL A 33 -8.16 3.53 -1.95
C VAL A 33 -7.38 4.49 -1.05
N ARG A 34 -8.05 5.46 -0.43
CA ARG A 34 -7.39 6.38 0.52
C ARG A 34 -6.79 5.65 1.72
N ALA A 35 -7.47 4.64 2.25
CA ALA A 35 -6.97 3.84 3.37
C ALA A 35 -5.74 2.99 2.95
N GLU A 36 -5.75 2.38 1.77
CA GLU A 36 -4.61 1.63 1.24
C GLU A 36 -3.36 2.51 1.04
N VAL A 37 -3.55 3.72 0.51
CA VAL A 37 -2.45 4.70 0.36
C VAL A 37 -1.91 5.12 1.72
N ALA A 38 -2.79 5.47 2.66
CA ALA A 38 -2.40 5.86 4.01
C ALA A 38 -1.63 4.74 4.74
N GLU A 39 -2.06 3.49 4.57
CA GLU A 39 -1.37 2.32 5.12
C GLU A 39 0.01 2.14 4.50
N ALA A 40 0.15 2.25 3.18
CA ALA A 40 1.44 2.13 2.50
C ALA A 40 2.43 3.21 2.96
N VAL A 41 1.97 4.45 3.10
CA VAL A 41 2.78 5.56 3.63
C VAL A 41 3.18 5.28 5.08
N ALA A 42 2.25 4.85 5.92
CA ALA A 42 2.53 4.52 7.32
C ALA A 42 3.56 3.38 7.46
N ILE A 43 3.52 2.37 6.59
CA ILE A 43 4.53 1.30 6.57
C ILE A 43 5.90 1.84 6.14
N ALA A 44 5.94 2.73 5.15
CA ALA A 44 7.19 3.37 4.73
C ALA A 44 7.81 4.21 5.84
N ASP A 45 7.00 4.99 6.56
CA ASP A 45 7.42 5.81 7.70
C ASP A 45 7.87 4.94 8.88
N TYR A 46 7.14 3.85 9.14
CA TYR A 46 7.51 2.88 10.16
C TYR A 46 8.86 2.23 9.88
N ALA A 47 9.10 1.81 8.63
CA ALA A 47 10.40 1.28 8.22
C ALA A 47 11.52 2.32 8.38
N THR A 48 11.26 3.59 8.06
CA THR A 48 12.22 4.69 8.25
C THR A 48 12.55 4.91 9.74
N ALA A 49 11.55 4.81 10.62
CA ALA A 49 11.77 4.92 12.07
C ALA A 49 12.61 3.76 12.66
N HIS A 50 12.67 2.62 11.95
CA HIS A 50 13.46 1.44 12.32
C HIS A 50 14.72 1.28 11.46
N GLU A 51 15.14 2.35 10.78
CA GLU A 51 16.39 2.34 10.03
C GLU A 51 17.58 2.17 10.96
N TRP A 52 18.40 1.17 10.65
CA TRP A 52 19.58 0.88 11.44
C TRP A 52 20.71 1.86 11.10
N HIS A 53 21.27 2.49 12.14
CA HIS A 53 22.40 3.39 12.03
C HIS A 53 23.57 2.86 12.85
N SER A 54 24.76 2.80 12.25
CA SER A 54 25.98 2.41 12.96
C SER A 54 26.28 3.40 14.09
N GLY A 55 26.46 2.89 15.33
CA GLY A 55 26.73 3.71 16.50
C GLY A 55 25.48 4.06 17.32
N ASP A 56 24.33 3.49 17.04
CA ASP A 56 23.16 3.57 17.89
C ASP A 56 23.46 2.94 19.26
N PRO A 57 23.04 3.54 20.41
CA PRO A 57 23.17 2.95 21.73
C PRO A 57 22.60 1.54 21.86
N TYR A 58 21.65 1.17 21.01
CA TYR A 58 21.08 -0.18 20.95
C TYR A 58 21.99 -1.22 20.26
N ASP A 59 23.02 -0.79 19.54
CA ASP A 59 24.03 -1.67 18.95
C ASP A 59 24.74 -2.57 20.02
N VAL A 60 24.71 -2.12 21.26
CA VAL A 60 25.24 -2.85 22.43
C VAL A 60 24.35 -4.05 22.82
N ILE A 61 23.09 -4.10 22.40
CA ILE A 61 22.11 -5.14 22.76
C ILE A 61 22.10 -6.28 21.73
N GLY A 62 22.85 -6.17 20.63
CA GLY A 62 23.02 -7.25 19.65
C GLY A 62 21.92 -7.35 18.61
N THR A 63 21.18 -6.27 18.34
CA THR A 63 20.30 -6.18 17.16
C THR A 63 21.15 -6.20 15.89
N ARG A 64 20.69 -6.95 14.90
CA ARG A 64 21.40 -7.08 13.62
C ARG A 64 20.71 -6.27 12.54
N PRO A 65 21.49 -5.52 11.72
CA PRO A 65 20.92 -4.89 10.55
C PRO A 65 20.52 -5.93 9.52
N VAL A 66 19.31 -5.78 8.96
CA VAL A 66 18.80 -6.60 7.88
C VAL A 66 18.40 -5.73 6.70
N ARG A 67 18.67 -6.22 5.49
CA ARG A 67 18.15 -5.59 4.26
C ARG A 67 16.95 -6.40 3.79
N LEU A 68 15.78 -5.81 3.86
CA LEU A 68 14.55 -6.46 3.41
C LEU A 68 14.24 -6.15 1.94
N GLY A 69 14.56 -4.94 1.47
CA GLY A 69 14.44 -4.55 0.08
C GLY A 69 15.66 -4.90 -0.76
N ALA A 70 15.65 -4.49 -2.01
CA ALA A 70 16.77 -4.63 -2.93
C ALA A 70 17.88 -3.58 -2.65
N ASP A 71 18.98 -3.64 -3.40
CA ASP A 71 20.05 -2.67 -3.29
C ASP A 71 19.53 -1.24 -3.46
N GLY A 72 20.00 -0.33 -2.62
CA GLY A 72 19.54 1.04 -2.54
C GLY A 72 18.45 1.28 -1.48
N THR A 73 17.86 0.22 -0.89
CA THR A 73 16.98 0.37 0.26
C THR A 73 17.78 0.38 1.57
N PRO A 74 17.25 1.01 2.65
CA PRO A 74 17.95 1.09 3.92
C PRO A 74 18.12 -0.27 4.61
N LEU A 75 19.10 -0.35 5.50
CA LEU A 75 19.18 -1.43 6.48
C LEU A 75 18.20 -1.12 7.62
N LEU A 76 17.52 -2.13 8.08
CA LEU A 76 16.52 -2.02 9.15
C LEU A 76 16.93 -2.88 10.35
N ASP A 77 16.32 -2.61 11.50
CA ASP A 77 16.35 -3.50 12.64
C ASP A 77 15.73 -4.86 12.29
N GLU A 78 16.35 -5.95 12.73
CA GLU A 78 15.89 -7.31 12.45
C GLU A 78 14.48 -7.61 12.96
N PHE A 79 13.99 -6.87 13.97
CA PHE A 79 12.66 -7.08 14.57
C PHE A 79 11.53 -6.32 13.86
N VAL A 80 11.83 -5.41 12.94
CA VAL A 80 10.83 -4.58 12.27
C VAL A 80 9.69 -5.39 11.62
N ALA A 81 10.03 -6.51 10.98
CA ALA A 81 9.03 -7.37 10.36
C ALA A 81 8.15 -8.12 11.38
N LEU A 82 8.74 -8.51 12.51
CA LEU A 82 8.02 -9.15 13.61
C LEU A 82 7.02 -8.18 14.25
N GLU A 83 7.45 -6.96 14.51
CA GLU A 83 6.59 -5.93 15.10
C GLU A 83 5.45 -5.52 14.15
N LEU A 84 5.75 -5.32 12.87
CA LEU A 84 4.71 -5.05 11.87
C LEU A 84 3.72 -6.22 11.74
N ALA A 85 4.22 -7.47 11.79
CA ALA A 85 3.38 -8.66 11.77
C ALA A 85 2.39 -8.68 12.94
N ALA A 86 2.86 -8.32 14.14
CA ALA A 86 2.02 -8.23 15.33
C ALA A 86 0.97 -7.10 15.22
N LEU A 87 1.37 -5.92 14.75
CA LEU A 87 0.47 -4.78 14.55
C LEU A 87 -0.64 -5.08 13.54
N LYS A 88 -0.30 -5.74 12.43
CA LYS A 88 -1.24 -6.05 11.35
C LYS A 88 -1.96 -7.40 11.53
N GLN A 89 -1.57 -8.20 12.52
CA GLN A 89 -2.07 -9.57 12.72
C GLN A 89 -1.89 -10.47 11.48
N ILE A 90 -0.71 -10.36 10.85
CA ILE A 90 -0.31 -11.17 9.69
C ILE A 90 0.92 -12.01 10.02
N SER A 91 1.30 -12.93 9.14
CA SER A 91 2.54 -13.70 9.33
C SER A 91 3.79 -12.81 9.18
N ILE A 92 4.89 -13.18 9.81
CA ILE A 92 6.19 -12.48 9.68
C ILE A 92 6.64 -12.48 8.21
N ALA A 93 6.43 -13.58 7.49
CA ALA A 93 6.74 -13.64 6.06
C ALA A 93 5.94 -12.63 5.23
N ALA A 94 4.64 -12.48 5.51
CA ALA A 94 3.79 -11.49 4.84
C ALA A 94 4.24 -10.05 5.18
N ALA A 95 4.57 -9.77 6.44
CA ALA A 95 5.10 -8.47 6.87
C ALA A 95 6.44 -8.16 6.20
N THR A 96 7.34 -9.14 6.11
CA THR A 96 8.64 -9.00 5.43
C THR A 96 8.45 -8.63 3.96
N TRP A 97 7.55 -9.31 3.26
CA TRP A 97 7.28 -9.02 1.85
C TRP A 97 6.64 -7.65 1.66
N LEU A 98 5.73 -7.27 2.55
CA LEU A 98 5.08 -5.97 2.51
C LEU A 98 6.08 -4.81 2.69
N ILE A 99 6.95 -4.91 3.69
CA ILE A 99 8.01 -3.91 3.90
C ILE A 99 8.95 -3.86 2.68
N ARG A 100 9.39 -5.02 2.18
CA ARG A 100 10.25 -5.11 1.00
C ARG A 100 9.64 -4.41 -0.21
N ASP A 101 8.38 -4.69 -0.50
CA ASP A 101 7.72 -4.17 -1.69
C ASP A 101 7.49 -2.65 -1.58
N ILE A 102 7.12 -2.16 -0.40
CA ILE A 102 6.96 -0.72 -0.13
C ILE A 102 8.31 0.01 -0.21
N LEU A 103 9.38 -0.53 0.37
CA LEU A 103 10.72 0.08 0.29
C LEU A 103 11.24 0.10 -1.14
N ASN A 104 11.11 -0.99 -1.89
CA ASN A 104 11.50 -1.02 -3.29
C ASN A 104 10.72 0.01 -4.11
N LEU A 105 9.41 0.13 -3.88
CA LEU A 105 8.57 1.11 -4.55
C LEU A 105 9.00 2.55 -4.22
N ARG A 106 9.15 2.87 -2.93
CA ARG A 106 9.50 4.22 -2.47
C ARG A 106 10.91 4.64 -2.91
N ASP A 107 11.91 3.78 -2.65
CA ASP A 107 13.32 4.17 -2.73
C ASP A 107 13.90 3.98 -4.14
N ARG A 108 13.35 3.04 -4.93
CA ARG A 108 13.86 2.73 -6.26
C ARG A 108 12.98 3.22 -7.40
N HIS A 109 11.70 3.47 -7.14
CA HIS A 109 10.71 3.91 -8.14
C HIS A 109 9.91 5.12 -7.66
N PRO A 110 10.56 6.27 -7.38
CA PRO A 110 9.91 7.43 -6.76
C PRO A 110 8.75 8.00 -7.58
N GLN A 111 8.78 7.84 -8.90
CA GLN A 111 7.69 8.29 -9.76
C GLN A 111 6.43 7.42 -9.58
N LEU A 112 6.58 6.09 -9.47
CA LEU A 112 5.46 5.20 -9.15
C LEU A 112 4.94 5.44 -7.73
N TRP A 113 5.85 5.68 -6.79
CA TRP A 113 5.49 6.04 -5.41
C TRP A 113 4.64 7.30 -5.36
N GLN A 114 5.00 8.33 -6.12
CA GLN A 114 4.20 9.57 -6.21
C GLN A 114 2.80 9.28 -6.77
N GLN A 115 2.67 8.47 -7.83
CA GLN A 115 1.36 8.10 -8.37
C GLN A 115 0.50 7.33 -7.36
N VAL A 116 1.12 6.50 -6.51
CA VAL A 116 0.42 5.83 -5.41
C VAL A 116 -0.07 6.84 -4.38
N GLN A 117 0.77 7.78 -3.96
CA GLN A 117 0.41 8.81 -2.98
C GLN A 117 -0.73 9.71 -3.49
N ASP A 118 -0.74 9.99 -4.79
CA ASP A 118 -1.79 10.79 -5.45
C ASP A 118 -3.10 9.98 -5.66
N GLY A 119 -3.10 8.68 -5.34
CA GLY A 119 -4.25 7.80 -5.57
C GLY A 119 -4.48 7.43 -7.04
N ALA A 120 -3.57 7.82 -7.94
CA ALA A 120 -3.67 7.55 -9.38
C ALA A 120 -3.32 6.10 -9.73
N LEU A 121 -2.47 5.45 -8.93
CA LEU A 121 -2.06 4.06 -9.11
C LEU A 121 -2.33 3.26 -7.83
N PRO A 122 -3.13 2.18 -7.88
CA PRO A 122 -3.33 1.31 -6.73
C PRO A 122 -2.02 0.71 -6.21
N VAL A 123 -1.84 0.66 -4.89
CA VAL A 123 -0.63 0.14 -4.22
C VAL A 123 -0.25 -1.23 -4.76
N PHE A 124 -1.22 -2.14 -4.85
CA PHE A 124 -1.00 -3.50 -5.35
C PHE A 124 -0.44 -3.52 -6.78
N ARG A 125 -0.95 -2.66 -7.68
CA ARG A 125 -0.48 -2.55 -9.06
C ARG A 125 0.94 -2.00 -9.13
N ALA A 126 1.24 -0.99 -8.31
CA ALA A 126 2.59 -0.45 -8.22
C ALA A 126 3.61 -1.51 -7.78
N CYS A 127 3.29 -2.27 -6.73
CA CYS A 127 4.15 -3.36 -6.26
C CYS A 127 4.34 -4.46 -7.32
N GLN A 128 3.28 -4.83 -8.06
CA GLN A 128 3.39 -5.78 -9.17
C GLN A 128 4.34 -5.27 -10.27
N LEU A 129 4.22 -3.99 -10.67
CA LEU A 129 5.11 -3.40 -11.68
C LEU A 129 6.58 -3.44 -11.24
N VAL A 130 6.86 -3.09 -9.99
CA VAL A 130 8.21 -3.16 -9.42
C VAL A 130 8.76 -4.58 -9.44
N GLN A 131 7.95 -5.58 -9.10
CA GLN A 131 8.35 -6.99 -9.15
C GLN A 131 8.65 -7.46 -10.58
N GLU A 132 7.83 -7.05 -11.56
CA GLU A 132 8.06 -7.38 -12.97
C GLU A 132 9.33 -6.70 -13.51
N VAL A 133 9.56 -5.43 -13.20
CA VAL A 133 10.79 -4.71 -13.57
C VAL A 133 12.02 -5.43 -13.01
N ALA A 134 11.98 -5.85 -11.76
CA ALA A 134 13.07 -6.61 -11.13
C ALA A 134 13.31 -7.97 -11.82
N ARG A 135 12.23 -8.66 -12.22
CA ARG A 135 12.31 -9.95 -12.94
C ARG A 135 13.00 -9.81 -14.30
N TRP A 136 12.77 -8.71 -15.00
CA TRP A 136 13.37 -8.45 -16.31
C TRP A 136 14.78 -7.83 -16.23
N GLY A 137 15.32 -7.62 -15.01
CA GLY A 137 16.66 -7.03 -14.82
C GLY A 137 16.76 -5.57 -15.27
N LEU A 138 15.62 -4.89 -15.40
CA LEU A 138 15.55 -3.48 -15.69
C LEU A 138 15.75 -2.71 -14.37
N ASP A 139 17.01 -2.45 -14.02
CA ASP A 139 17.34 -1.64 -12.86
C ASP A 139 16.91 -0.18 -13.04
N ALA A 140 16.58 0.48 -11.92
CA ALA A 140 16.09 1.85 -11.84
C ALA A 140 17.03 2.92 -12.46
N GLY A 141 18.17 2.52 -13.00
CA GLY A 141 19.11 3.38 -13.73
C GLY A 141 18.96 3.37 -15.24
N GLN A 142 18.00 2.61 -15.80
CA GLN A 142 17.78 2.50 -17.25
C GLN A 142 16.37 2.88 -17.71
N ALA A 143 15.55 3.45 -16.84
CA ALA A 143 14.20 3.94 -17.17
C ALA A 143 14.15 5.47 -17.14
#